data_c9d81bcd79be7e3211478f81d193e746
#
_entry.id   c9d81bcd79be7e3211478f81d193e746
#
_cell.length_a   1.000
_cell.length_b   1.000
_cell.length_c   1.000
_cell.angle_alpha   90.00
_cell.angle_beta   90.00
_cell.angle_gamma   90.00
#
_symmetry.space_group_name_H-M   'P 1'
#
loop_
_entity.id
_entity.type
_entity.pdbx_description
1 polymer ?
#
loop_
_entity_poly.entity_id
_entity_poly.type
_entity_poly.pdbx_seq_one_letter_code
_entity_poly.pdbx_strand_id
1 'polypeptide(L)'
;MPAPAPNAVVFAIRGPIARSDLPGLCDRVCTILARHEGSVLVCDVHGVGNDAVTVDALARLQYAAKRRRCRIVLRHASDELVELVAFMGLDDVLRLEA
;
A
#
# COMPACT_ATOMS: atom_id res chain seq x y z
N MET A 1 22.43 7.25 12.13
CA MET A 1 21.20 6.75 11.53
C MET A 1 21.19 7.05 10.05
N PRO A 2 20.99 6.06 9.20
CA PRO A 2 20.98 6.35 7.78
C PRO A 2 19.77 7.19 7.39
N ALA A 3 19.97 8.11 6.49
CA ALA A 3 18.89 8.90 5.93
C ALA A 3 17.97 7.98 5.10
N PRO A 4 16.67 8.27 5.01
CA PRO A 4 15.81 7.54 4.10
C PRO A 4 16.30 7.72 2.66
N ALA A 5 16.01 6.73 1.82
CA ALA A 5 16.38 6.84 0.42
C ALA A 5 15.82 8.14 -0.18
N PRO A 6 16.61 8.87 -1.00
CA PRO A 6 16.16 10.17 -1.52
C PRO A 6 14.85 10.11 -2.32
N ASN A 7 14.54 8.94 -2.88
CA ASN A 7 13.33 8.73 -3.69
C ASN A 7 12.24 7.97 -2.93
N ALA A 8 12.37 7.82 -1.60
CA ALA A 8 11.34 7.20 -0.79
C ALA A 8 10.25 8.22 -0.47
N VAL A 9 9.00 7.82 -0.64
CA VAL A 9 7.84 8.66 -0.38
C VAL A 9 6.95 7.95 0.63
N VAL A 10 6.49 8.67 1.64
CA VAL A 10 5.61 8.13 2.68
C VAL A 10 4.23 8.75 2.53
N PHE A 11 3.20 7.93 2.50
CA PHE A 11 1.82 8.38 2.54
C PHE A 11 1.00 7.46 3.44
N ALA A 12 -0.13 7.95 3.92
CA ALA A 12 -0.97 7.19 4.84
C ALA A 12 -2.36 6.99 4.27
N ILE A 13 -2.94 5.83 4.56
CA ILE A 13 -4.34 5.55 4.33
C ILE A 13 -4.98 5.46 5.70
N ARG A 14 -6.01 6.27 5.94
CA ARG A 14 -6.66 6.39 7.23
C ARG A 14 -8.03 5.75 7.22
N GLY A 15 -8.36 5.10 8.34
CA GLY A 15 -9.68 4.54 8.60
C GLY A 15 -9.98 3.31 7.76
N PRO A 16 -11.16 2.73 7.97
CA PRO A 16 -11.58 1.57 7.18
C PRO A 16 -11.76 1.95 5.71
N ILE A 17 -11.49 1.00 4.83
CA ILE A 17 -11.66 1.18 3.39
C ILE A 17 -12.95 0.50 2.98
N ALA A 18 -13.88 1.26 2.40
CA ALA A 18 -15.08 0.72 1.78
C ALA A 18 -14.87 0.60 0.26
N ARG A 19 -15.67 -0.24 -0.38
CA ARG A 19 -15.57 -0.40 -1.85
C ARG A 19 -15.79 0.91 -2.58
N SER A 20 -16.67 1.76 -2.06
CA SER A 20 -16.94 3.07 -2.64
C SER A 20 -15.76 4.03 -2.56
N ASP A 21 -14.80 3.75 -1.69
CA ASP A 21 -13.59 4.59 -1.54
C ASP A 21 -12.53 4.26 -2.58
N LEU A 22 -12.63 3.10 -3.24
CA LEU A 22 -11.57 2.61 -4.13
C LEU A 22 -11.22 3.55 -5.28
N PRO A 23 -12.21 4.11 -6.03
CA PRO A 23 -11.85 5.00 -7.13
C PRO A 23 -11.06 6.22 -6.69
N GLY A 24 -11.50 6.88 -5.60
CA GLY A 24 -10.80 8.05 -5.08
C GLY A 24 -9.42 7.73 -4.53
N LEU A 25 -9.31 6.59 -3.84
CA LEU A 25 -8.03 6.13 -3.31
C LEU A 25 -7.05 5.81 -4.45
N CYS A 26 -7.49 5.10 -5.46
CA CYS A 26 -6.67 4.78 -6.61
C CYS A 26 -6.21 6.05 -7.33
N ASP A 27 -7.10 7.03 -7.52
CA ASP A 27 -6.74 8.30 -8.16
C ASP A 27 -5.67 9.04 -7.37
N ARG A 28 -5.81 9.11 -6.04
CA ARG A 28 -4.81 9.77 -5.18
C ARG A 28 -3.46 9.09 -5.28
N VAL A 29 -3.44 7.77 -5.20
CA VAL A 29 -2.18 7.01 -5.25
C VAL A 29 -1.57 7.10 -6.65
N CYS A 30 -2.37 7.03 -7.70
CA CYS A 30 -1.87 7.17 -9.07
C CYS A 30 -1.22 8.54 -9.29
N THR A 31 -1.76 9.59 -8.69
CA THR A 31 -1.14 10.91 -8.75
C THR A 31 0.23 10.93 -8.08
N ILE A 32 0.35 10.27 -6.93
CA ILE A 32 1.64 10.14 -6.23
C ILE A 32 2.62 9.34 -7.09
N LEU A 33 2.17 8.21 -7.63
CA LEU A 33 3.01 7.34 -8.46
C LEU A 33 3.54 8.07 -9.71
N ALA A 34 2.68 8.87 -10.35
CA ALA A 34 3.06 9.61 -11.54
C ALA A 34 4.19 10.60 -11.27
N ARG A 35 4.28 11.13 -10.05
CA ARG A 35 5.32 12.08 -9.66
C ARG A 35 6.61 11.41 -9.19
N HIS A 36 6.56 10.11 -8.89
CA HIS A 36 7.66 9.41 -8.24
C HIS A 36 7.97 8.08 -8.93
N GLU A 37 7.91 8.05 -10.25
CA GLU A 37 8.20 6.85 -11.03
C GLU A 37 9.55 6.26 -10.65
N GLY A 38 9.59 4.94 -10.49
CA GLY A 38 10.80 4.24 -10.10
C GLY A 38 11.12 4.28 -8.61
N SER A 39 10.25 4.90 -7.79
CA SER A 39 10.49 5.10 -6.37
C SER A 39 9.90 3.98 -5.52
N VAL A 40 10.37 3.90 -4.27
CA VAL A 40 9.76 3.09 -3.22
C VAL A 40 8.79 3.98 -2.45
N LEU A 41 7.54 3.56 -2.36
CA LEU A 41 6.51 4.26 -1.61
C LEU A 41 6.21 3.47 -0.33
N VAL A 42 6.27 4.15 0.79
CA VAL A 42 5.89 3.56 2.07
C VAL A 42 4.46 3.98 2.38
N CYS A 43 3.57 3.02 2.49
CA CYS A 43 2.16 3.25 2.78
C CYS A 43 1.90 2.89 4.24
N ASP A 44 1.59 3.90 5.05
CA ASP A 44 1.23 3.67 6.44
C ASP A 44 -0.23 3.25 6.48
N VAL A 45 -0.46 2.02 6.92
CA VAL A 45 -1.79 1.41 6.98
C VAL A 45 -2.30 1.26 8.41
N HIS A 46 -1.74 2.04 9.33
CA HIS A 46 -2.21 2.03 10.71
C HIS A 46 -3.68 2.45 10.76
N GLY A 47 -4.51 1.61 11.36
CA GLY A 47 -5.94 1.92 11.51
C GLY A 47 -6.83 1.53 10.35
N VAL A 48 -6.29 0.99 9.26
CA VAL A 48 -7.16 0.40 8.22
C VAL A 48 -7.73 -0.92 8.73
N GLY A 49 -8.84 -1.34 8.14
CA GLY A 49 -9.46 -2.61 8.53
C GLY A 49 -8.60 -3.81 8.16
N ASN A 50 -9.03 -4.96 8.64
CA ASN A 50 -8.39 -6.25 8.34
C ASN A 50 -9.36 -7.18 7.61
N ASP A 51 -10.09 -6.63 6.64
CA ASP A 51 -11.07 -7.38 5.84
C ASP A 51 -10.58 -7.56 4.41
N ALA A 52 -11.33 -8.37 3.66
CA ALA A 52 -10.97 -8.68 2.27
C ALA A 52 -10.99 -7.46 1.37
N VAL A 53 -11.87 -6.48 1.63
CA VAL A 53 -11.92 -5.24 0.86
C VAL A 53 -10.63 -4.46 1.03
N THR A 54 -10.11 -4.38 2.26
CA THR A 54 -8.84 -3.71 2.53
C THR A 54 -7.70 -4.38 1.78
N VAL A 55 -7.59 -5.71 1.84
CA VAL A 55 -6.54 -6.44 1.15
C VAL A 55 -6.64 -6.26 -0.36
N ASP A 56 -7.85 -6.35 -0.90
CA ASP A 56 -8.08 -6.14 -2.34
C ASP A 56 -7.65 -4.73 -2.76
N ALA A 57 -8.00 -3.73 -1.97
CA ALA A 57 -7.61 -2.35 -2.25
C ALA A 57 -6.09 -2.20 -2.29
N LEU A 58 -5.39 -2.73 -1.28
CA LEU A 58 -3.94 -2.65 -1.22
C LEU A 58 -3.28 -3.38 -2.39
N ALA A 59 -3.82 -4.54 -2.78
CA ALA A 59 -3.31 -5.28 -3.94
C ALA A 59 -3.46 -4.48 -5.23
N ARG A 60 -4.59 -3.81 -5.41
CA ARG A 60 -4.83 -2.96 -6.58
C ARG A 60 -3.83 -1.81 -6.65
N LEU A 61 -3.52 -1.21 -5.51
CA LEU A 61 -2.51 -0.14 -5.44
C LEU A 61 -1.13 -0.67 -5.83
N GLN A 62 -0.77 -1.86 -5.38
CA GLN A 62 0.51 -2.47 -5.73
C GLN A 62 0.61 -2.76 -7.23
N TYR A 63 -0.46 -3.25 -7.85
CA TYR A 63 -0.44 -3.47 -9.30
C TYR A 63 -0.30 -2.15 -10.06
N ALA A 64 -0.96 -1.09 -9.61
CA ALA A 64 -0.78 0.23 -10.20
C ALA A 64 0.66 0.72 -10.06
N ALA A 65 1.28 0.46 -8.90
CA ALA A 65 2.67 0.83 -8.67
C ALA A 65 3.61 0.11 -9.63
N LYS A 66 3.40 -1.18 -9.85
CA LYS A 66 4.24 -1.97 -10.76
C LYS A 66 4.24 -1.39 -12.19
N ARG A 67 3.12 -0.89 -12.64
CA ARG A 67 3.01 -0.28 -13.97
C ARG A 67 3.90 0.95 -14.12
N ARG A 68 4.25 1.58 -13.01
CA ARG A 68 5.08 2.77 -12.98
C ARG A 68 6.47 2.50 -12.43
N ARG A 69 6.84 1.22 -12.37
CA ARG A 69 8.13 0.78 -11.84
C ARG A 69 8.34 1.20 -10.39
N CYS A 70 7.24 1.41 -9.67
CA CYS A 70 7.26 1.72 -8.25
C CYS A 70 7.01 0.48 -7.43
N ARG A 71 7.34 0.56 -6.14
CA ARG A 71 7.07 -0.48 -5.18
C ARG A 71 6.41 0.14 -3.97
N ILE A 72 5.32 -0.46 -3.51
CA ILE A 72 4.67 -0.04 -2.27
C ILE A 72 5.04 -1.02 -1.18
N VAL A 73 5.47 -0.49 -0.04
CA VAL A 73 5.79 -1.25 1.16
C VAL A 73 4.83 -0.79 2.26
N LEU A 74 4.23 -1.73 2.96
CA LEU A 74 3.25 -1.43 4.01
C LEU A 74 3.94 -1.24 5.35
N ARG A 75 3.59 -0.17 6.04
CA ARG A 75 4.09 0.14 7.39
C ARG A 75 2.95 0.08 8.38
N HIS A 76 3.23 -0.45 9.56
CA HIS A 76 2.26 -0.54 10.66
C HIS A 76 1.04 -1.41 10.34
N ALA A 77 1.22 -2.44 9.52
CA ALA A 77 0.17 -3.42 9.28
C ALA A 77 -0.07 -4.23 10.57
N SER A 78 -1.36 -4.38 10.95
CA SER A 78 -1.70 -5.19 12.09
C SER A 78 -1.41 -6.68 11.84
N ASP A 79 -1.25 -7.45 12.91
CA ASP A 79 -1.03 -8.89 12.78
C ASP A 79 -2.19 -9.55 12.04
N GLU A 80 -3.42 -9.11 12.30
CA GLU A 80 -4.61 -9.62 11.62
C GLU A 80 -4.57 -9.34 10.12
N LEU A 81 -4.10 -8.14 9.74
CA LEU A 81 -3.97 -7.80 8.32
C LEU A 81 -2.89 -8.66 7.66
N VAL A 82 -1.75 -8.85 8.33
CA VAL A 82 -0.67 -9.71 7.83
C VAL A 82 -1.16 -11.14 7.62
N GLU A 83 -1.88 -11.67 8.59
CA GLU A 83 -2.43 -13.03 8.50
C GLU A 83 -3.43 -13.15 7.34
N LEU A 84 -4.28 -12.15 7.15
CA LEU A 84 -5.26 -12.17 6.08
C LEU A 84 -4.60 -12.09 4.71
N VAL A 85 -3.55 -11.26 4.56
CA VAL A 85 -2.77 -11.17 3.33
C VAL A 85 -2.19 -12.54 2.97
N ALA A 86 -1.60 -13.22 3.95
CA ALA A 86 -1.04 -14.56 3.73
C ALA A 86 -2.13 -15.57 3.39
N PHE A 87 -3.26 -15.52 4.09
CA PHE A 87 -4.39 -16.41 3.85
C PHE A 87 -4.94 -16.26 2.43
N MET A 88 -4.96 -15.04 1.91
CA MET A 88 -5.43 -14.77 0.56
C MET A 88 -4.37 -15.05 -0.52
N GLY A 89 -3.19 -15.49 -0.11
CA GLY A 89 -2.11 -15.80 -1.04
C GLY A 89 -1.45 -14.58 -1.66
N LEU A 90 -1.54 -13.43 -1.01
CA LEU A 90 -1.03 -12.17 -1.54
C LEU A 90 0.24 -11.69 -0.84
N ASP A 91 0.87 -12.53 -0.02
CA ASP A 91 2.12 -12.18 0.67
C ASP A 91 3.29 -11.93 -0.28
N ASP A 92 3.25 -12.48 -1.50
CA ASP A 92 4.24 -12.17 -2.53
C ASP A 92 3.95 -10.85 -3.24
N VAL A 93 2.71 -10.40 -3.20
CA VAL A 93 2.28 -9.15 -3.86
C VAL A 93 2.45 -7.97 -2.92
N LEU A 94 2.01 -8.13 -1.67
CA LEU A 94 2.04 -7.06 -0.68
C LEU A 94 3.26 -7.22 0.22
N ARG A 95 4.19 -6.29 0.12
CA ARG A 95 5.43 -6.30 0.91
C ARG A 95 5.24 -5.51 2.19
N LEU A 96 5.74 -6.05 3.27
CA LEU A 96 5.69 -5.40 4.57
C LEU A 96 7.04 -4.77 4.87
N GLU A 97 7.01 -3.61 5.49
CA GLU A 97 8.22 -2.97 5.98
C GLU A 97 8.75 -3.77 7.18
N ALA A 98 9.99 -4.12 7.12
CA ALA A 98 10.64 -4.85 8.20
C ALA A 98 10.85 -3.98 9.45
#